data_10cce8c6459f58f2f85467dd79c4c50e
#
_entry.id   10cce8c6459f58f2f85467dd79c4c50e
#
_cell.length_a   1.000
_cell.length_b   1.000
_cell.length_c   1.000
_cell.angle_alpha   90.00
_cell.angle_beta   90.00
_cell.angle_gamma   90.00
#
_symmetry.space_group_name_H-M   'P 1'
#
loop_
_entity.id
_entity.type
_entity.pdbx_description
1 polymer ?
#
loop_
_entity_poly.entity_id
_entity_poly.type
_entity_poly.pdbx_seq_one_letter_code
_entity_poly.pdbx_strand_id
1 'polypeptide(L)'
;MPKKINIPEPEENLKFIDVHCHLPFHRPKRDQLPSDKVQYLNYFKLGGQYLITSTIDMQTLNFTLDFMKKFGRNFGFTCGWAPQTVTYTPKEKYDLEWKNWLAFIQNNQDKYLAIGEIGLDFHHAKTLKKRTKQVEVLKQIFELTKDLEKPYILHVRNAAEHEFDRQNPKHRFNKKDGVNKEILNILKEFKIEPQRVMWHCFSGPEEYGRTLPNQGFTLSVPSSAYGFNRWRRVTKFSPLESLVTETDSYYQHPFKRGPLNVPSNVRYSIAAIAFSHNIPQKTVSEKTVENAIKFFKLEIKG
;
A
#
# COMPACT_ATOMS: atom_id res chain seq x y z
N MET A 1 9.81 -15.09 29.25
CA MET A 1 9.75 -15.03 27.79
C MET A 1 8.32 -14.67 27.39
N PRO A 2 8.07 -13.73 26.49
CA PRO A 2 6.71 -13.48 26.02
C PRO A 2 6.17 -14.76 25.36
N LYS A 3 4.93 -15.16 25.71
CA LYS A 3 4.26 -16.32 25.13
C LYS A 3 4.29 -16.20 23.61
N LYS A 4 4.77 -17.24 22.93
CA LYS A 4 4.73 -17.31 21.46
C LYS A 4 3.26 -17.30 21.03
N ILE A 5 2.80 -16.22 20.44
CA ILE A 5 1.44 -16.12 19.89
C ILE A 5 1.38 -17.09 18.71
N ASN A 6 0.51 -18.08 18.78
CA ASN A 6 0.29 -19.04 17.71
C ASN A 6 -0.96 -18.61 16.93
N ILE A 7 -0.76 -17.99 15.78
CA ILE A 7 -1.85 -17.64 14.84
C ILE A 7 -2.11 -18.88 13.98
N PRO A 8 -3.37 -19.29 13.79
CA PRO A 8 -3.69 -20.39 12.88
C PRO A 8 -3.18 -20.13 11.46
N GLU A 9 -2.75 -21.17 10.77
CA GLU A 9 -2.39 -21.09 9.35
C GLU A 9 -3.60 -20.64 8.51
N PRO A 10 -3.36 -20.05 7.31
CA PRO A 10 -4.43 -19.73 6.39
C PRO A 10 -5.24 -20.97 6.00
N GLU A 11 -6.56 -20.89 6.12
CA GLU A 11 -7.46 -21.95 5.67
C GLU A 11 -7.39 -22.14 4.15
N GLU A 12 -7.72 -23.33 3.69
CA GLU A 12 -7.88 -23.64 2.27
C GLU A 12 -9.17 -23.03 1.70
N ASN A 13 -9.21 -22.84 0.38
CA ASN A 13 -10.40 -22.38 -0.36
C ASN A 13 -10.93 -20.99 0.01
N LEU A 14 -10.13 -20.14 0.68
CA LEU A 14 -10.49 -18.76 0.90
C LEU A 14 -10.40 -17.96 -0.40
N LYS A 15 -11.35 -17.03 -0.59
CA LYS A 15 -11.28 -16.02 -1.64
C LYS A 15 -10.54 -14.80 -1.11
N PHE A 16 -9.72 -14.16 -1.93
CA PHE A 16 -8.97 -12.98 -1.50
C PHE A 16 -8.63 -12.04 -2.67
N ILE A 17 -8.37 -10.79 -2.30
CA ILE A 17 -7.82 -9.78 -3.19
C ILE A 17 -6.55 -9.23 -2.53
N ASP A 18 -5.44 -9.21 -3.28
CA ASP A 18 -4.26 -8.45 -2.89
C ASP A 18 -4.38 -7.05 -3.51
N VAL A 19 -4.62 -6.06 -2.65
CA VAL A 19 -4.87 -4.68 -3.12
C VAL A 19 -3.59 -3.88 -3.33
N HIS A 20 -2.43 -4.42 -2.93
CA HIS A 20 -1.15 -3.75 -3.10
C HIS A 20 0.02 -4.74 -3.11
N CYS A 21 0.58 -4.94 -4.28
CA CYS A 21 1.83 -5.66 -4.51
C CYS A 21 2.66 -4.93 -5.57
N HIS A 22 3.86 -5.44 -5.88
CA HIS A 22 4.74 -4.90 -6.92
C HIS A 22 5.07 -5.96 -7.97
N LEU A 23 4.04 -6.60 -8.54
CA LEU A 23 4.16 -7.54 -9.64
C LEU A 23 3.77 -6.84 -10.97
N PRO A 24 4.55 -6.88 -12.06
CA PRO A 24 5.82 -7.58 -12.23
C PRO A 24 6.98 -6.96 -11.47
N PHE A 25 7.88 -7.84 -11.01
CA PHE A 25 9.01 -7.43 -10.21
C PHE A 25 10.23 -7.10 -11.08
N HIS A 26 10.76 -5.90 -10.91
CA HIS A 26 11.94 -5.45 -11.65
C HIS A 26 13.04 -4.90 -10.72
N ARG A 27 13.82 -5.79 -10.08
CA ARG A 27 14.99 -5.41 -9.28
C ARG A 27 16.04 -6.53 -9.22
N PRO A 28 17.30 -6.22 -8.83
CA PRO A 28 18.30 -7.24 -8.47
C PRO A 28 17.72 -8.19 -7.41
N LYS A 29 17.98 -9.50 -7.54
CA LYS A 29 17.42 -10.62 -6.75
C LYS A 29 16.13 -11.22 -7.31
N ARG A 30 15.73 -10.89 -8.53
CA ARG A 30 14.61 -11.53 -9.21
C ARG A 30 14.71 -13.07 -9.24
N ASP A 31 15.92 -13.59 -9.35
CA ASP A 31 16.22 -15.04 -9.40
C ASP A 31 15.88 -15.77 -8.10
N GLN A 32 15.61 -15.04 -7.02
CA GLN A 32 15.16 -15.59 -5.73
C GLN A 32 13.63 -15.80 -5.66
N LEU A 33 12.90 -15.40 -6.70
CA LEU A 33 11.45 -15.53 -6.80
C LEU A 33 11.07 -16.40 -7.99
N PRO A 34 9.93 -17.08 -7.94
CA PRO A 34 9.30 -17.64 -9.14
C PRO A 34 9.07 -16.53 -10.17
N SER A 35 9.04 -16.88 -11.46
CA SER A 35 8.75 -15.88 -12.51
C SER A 35 7.41 -15.18 -12.26
N ASP A 36 7.27 -13.95 -12.75
CA ASP A 36 6.03 -13.15 -12.58
C ASP A 36 4.80 -13.91 -13.08
N LYS A 37 4.93 -14.65 -14.20
CA LYS A 37 3.88 -15.56 -14.72
C LYS A 37 3.48 -16.61 -13.70
N VAL A 38 4.45 -17.28 -13.08
CA VAL A 38 4.20 -18.35 -12.09
C VAL A 38 3.54 -17.75 -10.85
N GLN A 39 3.99 -16.61 -10.37
CA GLN A 39 3.37 -15.92 -9.23
C GLN A 39 1.91 -15.56 -9.52
N TYR A 40 1.63 -14.98 -10.70
CA TYR A 40 0.29 -14.64 -11.15
C TYR A 40 -0.62 -15.86 -11.21
N LEU A 41 -0.19 -16.95 -11.87
CA LEU A 41 -0.99 -18.17 -12.00
C LEU A 41 -1.24 -18.85 -10.65
N ASN A 42 -0.23 -18.90 -9.78
CA ASN A 42 -0.36 -19.47 -8.43
C ASN A 42 -1.31 -18.66 -7.56
N TYR A 43 -1.31 -17.33 -7.70
CA TYR A 43 -2.23 -16.45 -6.98
C TYR A 43 -3.69 -16.84 -7.25
N PHE A 44 -4.08 -16.93 -8.51
CA PHE A 44 -5.46 -17.30 -8.89
C PHE A 44 -5.79 -18.76 -8.58
N LYS A 45 -4.85 -19.68 -8.76
CA LYS A 45 -5.02 -21.10 -8.39
C LYS A 45 -5.36 -21.27 -6.91
N LEU A 46 -4.84 -20.41 -6.04
CA LEU A 46 -5.04 -20.48 -4.59
C LEU A 46 -6.28 -19.71 -4.10
N GLY A 47 -7.12 -19.17 -4.99
CA GLY A 47 -8.36 -18.48 -4.62
C GLY A 47 -8.38 -16.96 -4.83
N GLY A 48 -7.31 -16.37 -5.39
CA GLY A 48 -7.26 -14.96 -5.74
C GLY A 48 -8.40 -14.58 -6.68
N GLN A 49 -9.08 -13.47 -6.38
CA GLN A 49 -10.22 -12.98 -7.18
C GLN A 49 -9.80 -11.82 -8.09
N TYR A 50 -8.93 -10.97 -7.59
CA TYR A 50 -8.36 -9.84 -8.30
C TYR A 50 -6.98 -9.52 -7.71
N LEU A 51 -6.04 -9.09 -8.54
CA LEU A 51 -4.69 -8.72 -8.12
C LEU A 51 -4.40 -7.28 -8.54
N ILE A 52 -4.04 -6.42 -7.58
CA ILE A 52 -3.71 -5.02 -7.85
C ILE A 52 -2.23 -4.77 -7.59
N THR A 53 -1.51 -4.39 -8.65
CA THR A 53 -0.12 -3.97 -8.51
C THR A 53 -0.01 -2.46 -8.33
N SER A 54 0.97 -2.01 -7.56
CA SER A 54 1.27 -0.60 -7.36
C SER A 54 2.50 -0.20 -8.16
N THR A 55 2.35 0.81 -9.03
CA THR A 55 3.50 1.41 -9.70
C THR A 55 4.04 2.56 -8.86
N ILE A 56 5.34 2.82 -8.94
CA ILE A 56 6.02 3.81 -8.10
C ILE A 56 6.75 4.89 -8.92
N ASP A 57 6.91 4.64 -10.24
CA ASP A 57 7.60 5.50 -11.20
C ASP A 57 7.23 5.09 -12.64
N MET A 58 7.77 5.80 -13.63
CA MET A 58 7.53 5.50 -15.05
C MET A 58 8.08 4.15 -15.49
N GLN A 59 9.15 3.67 -14.88
CA GLN A 59 9.72 2.38 -15.23
C GLN A 59 8.80 1.23 -14.82
N THR A 60 8.32 1.25 -13.60
CA THR A 60 7.38 0.25 -13.08
C THR A 60 6.03 0.32 -13.78
N LEU A 61 5.57 1.52 -14.17
CA LEU A 61 4.38 1.69 -15.00
C LEU A 61 4.52 0.98 -16.36
N ASN A 62 5.62 1.19 -17.06
CA ASN A 62 5.86 0.56 -18.36
C ASN A 62 5.90 -0.98 -18.26
N PHE A 63 6.57 -1.54 -17.24
CA PHE A 63 6.57 -2.98 -17.01
C PHE A 63 5.19 -3.53 -16.71
N THR A 64 4.41 -2.80 -15.93
CA THR A 64 3.01 -3.18 -15.62
C THR A 64 2.15 -3.20 -16.87
N LEU A 65 2.23 -2.18 -17.71
CA LEU A 65 1.48 -2.13 -18.97
C LEU A 65 1.87 -3.28 -19.92
N ASP A 66 3.15 -3.64 -20.00
CA ASP A 66 3.60 -4.77 -20.79
C ASP A 66 3.16 -6.13 -20.23
N PHE A 67 3.12 -6.25 -18.91
CA PHE A 67 2.60 -7.43 -18.23
C PHE A 67 1.10 -7.60 -18.48
N MET A 68 0.32 -6.53 -18.39
CA MET A 68 -1.13 -6.54 -18.61
C MET A 68 -1.53 -6.96 -20.04
N LYS A 69 -0.73 -6.67 -21.05
CA LYS A 69 -0.96 -7.16 -22.42
C LYS A 69 -1.02 -8.69 -22.48
N LYS A 70 -0.36 -9.39 -21.55
CA LYS A 70 -0.24 -10.85 -21.49
C LYS A 70 -1.12 -11.49 -20.43
N PHE A 71 -1.37 -10.80 -19.31
CA PHE A 71 -1.97 -11.29 -18.08
C PHE A 71 -2.99 -10.31 -17.49
N GLY A 72 -3.88 -9.75 -18.33
CA GLY A 72 -4.80 -8.69 -17.90
C GLY A 72 -6.11 -9.14 -17.26
N ARG A 73 -6.39 -10.46 -17.14
CA ARG A 73 -7.65 -10.91 -16.54
C ARG A 73 -7.62 -10.77 -15.02
N ASN A 74 -8.59 -10.03 -14.45
CA ASN A 74 -8.68 -9.74 -13.02
C ASN A 74 -7.36 -9.21 -12.42
N PHE A 75 -6.64 -8.42 -13.21
CA PHE A 75 -5.41 -7.76 -12.86
C PHE A 75 -5.53 -6.28 -13.18
N GLY A 76 -5.24 -5.43 -12.20
CA GLY A 76 -5.25 -3.99 -12.35
C GLY A 76 -4.05 -3.34 -11.68
N PHE A 77 -3.94 -2.02 -11.82
CA PHE A 77 -2.84 -1.30 -11.18
C PHE A 77 -3.26 0.06 -10.63
N THR A 78 -2.47 0.54 -9.67
CA THR A 78 -2.51 1.92 -9.19
C THR A 78 -1.33 2.67 -9.78
N CYS A 79 -1.57 3.91 -10.24
CA CYS A 79 -0.58 4.72 -10.92
C CYS A 79 0.08 5.70 -9.95
N GLY A 80 1.29 5.36 -9.47
CA GLY A 80 1.97 6.06 -8.39
C GLY A 80 3.16 6.91 -8.82
N TRP A 81 3.50 7.85 -7.94
CA TRP A 81 4.75 8.57 -7.87
C TRP A 81 5.24 8.55 -6.43
N ALA A 82 5.92 7.47 -6.07
CA ALA A 82 6.21 7.14 -4.69
C ALA A 82 7.17 8.15 -4.02
N PRO A 83 7.10 8.34 -2.69
CA PRO A 83 7.99 9.25 -1.97
C PRO A 83 9.47 8.86 -2.09
N GLN A 84 9.79 7.58 -2.32
CA GLN A 84 11.16 7.12 -2.62
C GLN A 84 11.62 7.62 -3.99
N THR A 85 10.75 7.63 -5.00
CA THR A 85 11.02 8.20 -6.33
C THR A 85 11.33 9.69 -6.21
N VAL A 86 10.54 10.43 -5.43
CA VAL A 86 10.80 11.85 -5.13
C VAL A 86 12.17 12.06 -4.47
N THR A 87 12.58 11.14 -3.61
CA THR A 87 13.80 11.26 -2.79
C THR A 87 15.07 10.90 -3.53
N TYR A 88 15.00 9.92 -4.47
CA TYR A 88 16.18 9.27 -5.04
C TYR A 88 16.35 9.44 -6.54
N THR A 89 15.32 9.89 -7.28
CA THR A 89 15.48 10.13 -8.72
C THR A 89 16.41 11.33 -8.95
N PRO A 90 17.48 11.18 -9.75
CA PRO A 90 18.36 12.27 -10.14
C PRO A 90 17.58 13.41 -10.81
N LYS A 91 18.02 14.66 -10.57
CA LYS A 91 17.29 15.84 -11.06
C LYS A 91 17.15 15.84 -12.59
N GLU A 92 18.16 15.42 -13.30
CA GLU A 92 18.21 15.40 -14.76
C GLU A 92 17.13 14.49 -15.38
N LYS A 93 16.74 13.45 -14.64
CA LYS A 93 15.72 12.48 -15.05
C LYS A 93 14.33 12.82 -14.51
N TYR A 94 14.29 13.46 -13.34
CA TYR A 94 13.08 13.68 -12.56
C TYR A 94 12.02 14.49 -13.33
N ASP A 95 12.40 15.61 -13.91
CA ASP A 95 11.46 16.55 -14.53
C ASP A 95 10.77 15.94 -15.76
N LEU A 96 11.53 15.18 -16.57
CA LEU A 96 10.97 14.47 -17.73
C LEU A 96 10.03 13.34 -17.30
N GLU A 97 10.44 12.51 -16.36
CA GLU A 97 9.62 11.40 -15.87
C GLU A 97 8.35 11.89 -15.16
N TRP A 98 8.47 12.96 -14.36
CA TRP A 98 7.32 13.62 -13.73
C TRP A 98 6.30 14.09 -14.75
N LYS A 99 6.77 14.79 -15.81
CA LYS A 99 5.91 15.27 -16.90
C LYS A 99 5.19 14.10 -17.60
N ASN A 100 5.91 13.03 -17.89
CA ASN A 100 5.35 11.85 -18.54
C ASN A 100 4.33 11.13 -17.65
N TRP A 101 4.63 10.97 -16.36
CA TRP A 101 3.71 10.39 -15.39
C TRP A 101 2.42 11.21 -15.28
N LEU A 102 2.53 12.53 -15.17
CA LEU A 102 1.38 13.42 -15.07
C LEU A 102 0.52 13.37 -16.34
N ALA A 103 1.15 13.39 -17.51
CA ALA A 103 0.43 13.23 -18.78
C ALA A 103 -0.29 11.87 -18.86
N PHE A 104 0.34 10.79 -18.36
CA PHE A 104 -0.31 9.48 -18.32
C PHE A 104 -1.54 9.49 -17.42
N ILE A 105 -1.44 10.02 -16.21
CA ILE A 105 -2.55 10.10 -15.24
C ILE A 105 -3.74 10.87 -15.83
N GLN A 106 -3.49 12.00 -16.48
CA GLN A 106 -4.54 12.84 -17.02
C GLN A 106 -5.25 12.22 -18.23
N ASN A 107 -4.49 11.55 -19.11
CA ASN A 107 -5.00 11.09 -20.40
C ASN A 107 -5.43 9.60 -20.43
N ASN A 108 -5.23 8.83 -19.36
CA ASN A 108 -5.50 7.39 -19.33
C ASN A 108 -6.27 6.97 -18.06
N GLN A 109 -7.25 7.75 -17.65
CA GLN A 109 -7.99 7.51 -16.41
C GLN A 109 -8.74 6.16 -16.40
N ASP A 110 -9.12 5.65 -17.56
CA ASP A 110 -9.77 4.35 -17.74
C ASP A 110 -8.83 3.16 -17.50
N LYS A 111 -7.52 3.36 -17.52
CA LYS A 111 -6.53 2.29 -17.47
C LYS A 111 -6.06 1.92 -16.06
N TYR A 112 -6.19 2.82 -15.08
CA TYR A 112 -5.74 2.57 -13.72
C TYR A 112 -6.88 2.69 -12.71
N LEU A 113 -6.75 1.96 -11.59
CA LEU A 113 -7.79 1.87 -10.56
C LEU A 113 -7.72 3.04 -9.57
N ALA A 114 -6.52 3.48 -9.20
CA ALA A 114 -6.29 4.51 -8.19
C ALA A 114 -4.99 5.28 -8.47
N ILE A 115 -4.85 6.46 -7.86
CA ILE A 115 -3.62 7.25 -7.85
C ILE A 115 -2.80 6.82 -6.64
N GLY A 116 -1.67 6.20 -6.86
CA GLY A 116 -0.81 5.66 -5.82
C GLY A 116 0.11 4.56 -6.36
N GLU A 117 1.16 4.29 -5.67
CA GLU A 117 1.60 4.70 -4.34
C GLU A 117 2.13 6.14 -4.36
N ILE A 118 1.55 7.02 -3.53
CA ILE A 118 2.00 8.39 -3.29
C ILE A 118 2.10 8.62 -1.77
N GLY A 119 2.73 9.69 -1.31
CA GLY A 119 2.72 9.98 0.12
C GLY A 119 4.04 10.47 0.68
N LEU A 120 4.31 10.14 1.96
CA LEU A 120 5.48 10.60 2.69
C LEU A 120 6.24 9.43 3.34
N ASP A 121 7.56 9.37 3.12
CA ASP A 121 8.47 8.41 3.74
C ASP A 121 9.63 9.15 4.43
N PHE A 122 9.44 9.49 5.70
CA PHE A 122 10.45 10.19 6.47
C PHE A 122 11.58 9.27 6.96
N HIS A 123 11.38 7.95 6.88
CA HIS A 123 12.46 6.98 7.10
C HIS A 123 13.52 7.06 5.99
N HIS A 124 13.13 7.22 4.73
CA HIS A 124 14.06 7.37 3.61
C HIS A 124 14.49 8.83 3.39
N ALA A 125 13.64 9.81 3.68
CA ALA A 125 13.96 11.23 3.61
C ALA A 125 14.71 11.69 4.88
N LYS A 126 16.03 11.46 4.93
CA LYS A 126 16.86 11.67 6.13
C LYS A 126 17.06 13.15 6.51
N THR A 127 16.80 14.11 5.63
CA THR A 127 16.99 15.55 5.88
C THR A 127 15.69 16.31 5.76
N LEU A 128 15.59 17.45 6.44
CA LEU A 128 14.43 18.34 6.34
C LEU A 128 14.16 18.74 4.89
N LYS A 129 15.20 19.06 4.11
CA LYS A 129 15.07 19.39 2.68
C LYS A 129 14.38 18.28 1.88
N LYS A 130 14.74 17.01 2.10
CA LYS A 130 14.12 15.87 1.42
C LYS A 130 12.68 15.65 1.87
N ARG A 131 12.39 15.82 3.17
CA ARG A 131 11.02 15.73 3.72
C ARG A 131 10.11 16.82 3.16
N THR A 132 10.60 18.07 3.13
CA THR A 132 9.87 19.20 2.52
C THR A 132 9.60 18.95 1.04
N LYS A 133 10.58 18.45 0.28
CA LYS A 133 10.36 18.08 -1.13
C LYS A 133 9.24 17.04 -1.30
N GLN A 134 9.19 15.99 -0.46
CA GLN A 134 8.10 15.02 -0.51
C GLN A 134 6.74 15.67 -0.24
N VAL A 135 6.66 16.57 0.75
CA VAL A 135 5.42 17.31 1.08
C VAL A 135 4.97 18.17 -0.10
N GLU A 136 5.88 18.93 -0.71
CA GLU A 136 5.60 19.79 -1.86
C GLU A 136 5.08 18.98 -3.05
N VAL A 137 5.73 17.85 -3.37
CA VAL A 137 5.31 16.98 -4.47
C VAL A 137 3.95 16.34 -4.19
N LEU A 138 3.70 15.88 -2.96
CA LEU A 138 2.39 15.33 -2.59
C LEU A 138 1.27 16.38 -2.74
N LYS A 139 1.51 17.62 -2.32
CA LYS A 139 0.57 18.73 -2.53
C LYS A 139 0.33 19.00 -4.01
N GLN A 140 1.37 18.99 -4.83
CA GLN A 140 1.23 19.12 -6.29
C GLN A 140 0.38 17.98 -6.89
N ILE A 141 0.60 16.74 -6.45
CA ILE A 141 -0.22 15.61 -6.91
C ILE A 141 -1.70 15.87 -6.60
N PHE A 142 -2.04 16.21 -5.34
CA PHE A 142 -3.44 16.47 -5.00
C PHE A 142 -4.02 17.65 -5.77
N GLU A 143 -3.28 18.78 -5.92
CA GLU A 143 -3.76 19.92 -6.70
C GLU A 143 -4.10 19.53 -8.15
N LEU A 144 -3.26 18.70 -8.77
CA LEU A 144 -3.41 18.30 -10.17
C LEU A 144 -4.40 17.16 -10.41
N THR A 145 -4.83 16.45 -9.33
CA THR A 145 -5.62 15.24 -9.44
C THR A 145 -6.88 15.21 -8.58
N LYS A 146 -7.13 16.21 -7.73
CA LYS A 146 -8.28 16.22 -6.81
C LYS A 146 -9.63 16.10 -7.51
N ASP A 147 -9.73 16.64 -8.72
CA ASP A 147 -10.94 16.63 -9.54
C ASP A 147 -11.11 15.32 -10.36
N LEU A 148 -10.09 14.46 -10.36
CA LEU A 148 -10.22 13.10 -10.89
C LEU A 148 -10.95 12.23 -9.87
N GLU A 149 -12.02 11.55 -10.27
CA GLU A 149 -12.81 10.69 -9.38
C GLU A 149 -12.11 9.36 -9.02
N LYS A 150 -10.79 9.40 -8.80
CA LYS A 150 -9.97 8.23 -8.46
C LYS A 150 -9.66 8.18 -6.97
N PRO A 151 -9.65 7.00 -6.34
CA PRO A 151 -9.13 6.85 -5.00
C PRO A 151 -7.61 7.07 -4.94
N TYR A 152 -7.11 7.31 -3.73
CA TYR A 152 -5.70 7.52 -3.44
C TYR A 152 -5.14 6.42 -2.55
N ILE A 153 -3.94 5.93 -2.87
CA ILE A 153 -3.22 4.94 -2.07
C ILE A 153 -2.00 5.62 -1.46
N LEU A 154 -2.01 5.75 -0.14
CA LEU A 154 -1.01 6.51 0.60
C LEU A 154 0.05 5.63 1.25
N HIS A 155 1.30 5.89 0.91
CA HIS A 155 2.46 5.48 1.67
C HIS A 155 2.71 6.45 2.82
N VAL A 156 2.69 5.96 4.06
CA VAL A 156 2.87 6.80 5.24
C VAL A 156 3.86 6.14 6.20
N ARG A 157 5.11 6.60 6.19
CA ARG A 157 6.16 6.03 7.03
C ARG A 157 6.92 7.09 7.82
N ASN A 158 6.76 7.04 9.15
CA ASN A 158 7.49 7.91 10.05
C ASN A 158 8.98 7.56 10.11
N ALA A 159 9.79 8.57 10.40
CA ALA A 159 11.15 8.36 10.88
C ALA A 159 11.14 7.83 12.33
N ALA A 160 12.08 6.97 12.67
CA ALA A 160 12.38 6.66 14.07
C ALA A 160 13.15 7.83 14.72
N GLU A 161 13.15 7.92 16.05
CA GLU A 161 13.77 9.05 16.77
C GLU A 161 15.27 9.25 16.41
N HIS A 162 16.01 8.16 16.20
CA HIS A 162 17.41 8.23 15.78
C HIS A 162 17.60 8.72 14.32
N GLU A 163 16.52 8.80 13.55
CA GLU A 163 16.49 9.28 12.15
C GLU A 163 16.00 10.73 12.06
N PHE A 164 15.70 11.38 13.19
CA PHE A 164 15.29 12.78 13.22
C PHE A 164 16.43 13.68 12.75
N ASP A 165 16.07 14.74 12.03
CA ASP A 165 17.04 15.74 11.57
C ASP A 165 17.60 16.49 12.77
N ARG A 166 18.86 16.20 13.11
CA ARG A 166 19.56 16.78 14.28
C ARG A 166 19.82 18.27 14.16
N GLN A 167 19.83 18.81 12.95
CA GLN A 167 19.98 20.25 12.72
C GLN A 167 18.69 21.01 13.02
N ASN A 168 17.55 20.32 12.99
CA ASN A 168 16.22 20.90 13.21
C ASN A 168 15.39 20.12 14.25
N PRO A 169 15.88 19.93 15.49
CA PRO A 169 15.31 18.98 16.46
C PRO A 169 13.85 19.30 16.87
N LYS A 170 13.46 20.56 16.81
CA LYS A 170 12.11 21.03 17.17
C LYS A 170 11.12 21.04 16.00
N HIS A 171 11.58 20.71 14.78
CA HIS A 171 10.71 20.75 13.60
C HIS A 171 9.57 19.71 13.72
N ARG A 172 8.37 20.07 13.22
CA ARG A 172 7.17 19.21 13.30
C ARG A 172 7.35 17.81 12.67
N PHE A 173 8.25 17.67 11.69
CA PHE A 173 8.57 16.38 11.08
C PHE A 173 9.40 15.44 11.97
N ASN A 174 10.00 15.94 13.03
CA ASN A 174 10.76 15.19 14.02
C ASN A 174 9.90 14.81 15.23
N LYS A 175 8.68 14.36 15.00
CA LYS A 175 7.76 13.90 16.04
C LYS A 175 7.32 12.47 15.74
N LYS A 176 7.01 11.71 16.79
CA LYS A 176 6.60 10.30 16.69
C LYS A 176 5.45 10.04 15.72
N ASP A 177 4.58 11.00 15.50
CA ASP A 177 3.44 10.95 14.58
C ASP A 177 3.47 12.10 13.54
N GLY A 178 4.64 12.70 13.31
CA GLY A 178 4.81 13.88 12.46
C GLY A 178 4.31 13.66 11.03
N VAL A 179 4.58 12.50 10.45
CA VAL A 179 4.14 12.18 9.08
C VAL A 179 2.62 11.99 9.02
N ASN A 180 2.02 11.32 10.01
CA ASN A 180 0.57 11.08 10.02
C ASN A 180 -0.20 12.40 10.10
N LYS A 181 0.22 13.31 11.00
CA LYS A 181 -0.37 14.64 11.13
C LYS A 181 -0.19 15.48 9.87
N GLU A 182 0.98 15.41 9.24
CA GLU A 182 1.22 16.15 8.00
C GLU A 182 0.30 15.66 6.87
N ILE A 183 0.16 14.33 6.69
CA ILE A 183 -0.79 13.76 5.72
C ILE A 183 -2.22 14.25 5.98
N LEU A 184 -2.71 14.14 7.22
CA LEU A 184 -4.08 14.57 7.55
C LEU A 184 -4.30 16.07 7.30
N ASN A 185 -3.30 16.90 7.58
CA ASN A 185 -3.36 18.34 7.29
C ASN A 185 -3.44 18.59 5.78
N ILE A 186 -2.63 17.89 4.98
CA ILE A 186 -2.64 18.02 3.52
C ILE A 186 -3.98 17.55 2.95
N LEU A 187 -4.50 16.39 3.36
CA LEU A 187 -5.80 15.90 2.91
C LEU A 187 -6.92 16.90 3.21
N LYS A 188 -6.90 17.54 4.39
CA LYS A 188 -7.83 18.60 4.76
C LYS A 188 -7.65 19.86 3.91
N GLU A 189 -6.42 20.29 3.67
CA GLU A 189 -6.09 21.46 2.84
C GLU A 189 -6.67 21.34 1.43
N PHE A 190 -6.53 20.14 0.82
CA PHE A 190 -7.02 19.86 -0.53
C PHE A 190 -8.46 19.31 -0.58
N LYS A 191 -9.15 19.23 0.57
CA LYS A 191 -10.52 18.72 0.70
C LYS A 191 -10.70 17.31 0.10
N ILE A 192 -9.69 16.44 0.30
CA ILE A 192 -9.76 15.06 -0.17
C ILE A 192 -10.66 14.26 0.76
N GLU A 193 -11.72 13.68 0.22
CA GLU A 193 -12.69 12.90 0.96
C GLU A 193 -12.05 11.61 1.52
N PRO A 194 -12.16 11.32 2.83
CA PRO A 194 -11.55 10.16 3.46
C PRO A 194 -11.91 8.82 2.79
N GLN A 195 -13.15 8.68 2.28
CA GLN A 195 -13.63 7.47 1.61
C GLN A 195 -12.88 7.16 0.31
N ARG A 196 -12.18 8.14 -0.24
CA ARG A 196 -11.32 8.00 -1.42
C ARG A 196 -9.88 7.63 -1.08
N VAL A 197 -9.55 7.42 0.21
CA VAL A 197 -8.16 7.27 0.64
C VAL A 197 -7.94 5.95 1.37
N MET A 198 -6.98 5.18 0.90
CA MET A 198 -6.44 4.00 1.57
C MET A 198 -5.05 4.29 2.13
N TRP A 199 -4.87 4.04 3.42
CA TRP A 199 -3.56 4.04 4.06
C TRP A 199 -2.97 2.64 3.90
N HIS A 200 -2.01 2.52 2.99
CA HIS A 200 -1.39 1.24 2.68
C HIS A 200 -0.37 0.84 3.75
N CYS A 201 -0.31 -0.46 4.05
CA CYS A 201 0.65 -1.09 4.99
C CYS A 201 0.76 -0.35 6.33
N PHE A 202 -0.38 0.19 6.84
CA PHE A 202 -0.37 1.10 7.97
C PHE A 202 0.06 0.40 9.27
N SER A 203 1.10 0.93 9.90
CA SER A 203 1.70 0.41 11.14
C SER A 203 1.97 1.50 12.19
N GLY A 204 1.22 2.58 12.13
CA GLY A 204 1.32 3.72 13.03
C GLY A 204 0.80 3.45 14.45
N PRO A 205 0.59 4.51 15.25
CA PRO A 205 0.01 4.40 16.59
C PRO A 205 -1.36 3.72 16.56
N GLU A 206 -1.68 2.92 17.59
CA GLU A 206 -2.91 2.13 17.70
C GLU A 206 -4.19 3.00 17.63
N GLU A 207 -4.12 4.22 18.15
CA GLU A 207 -5.23 5.17 18.11
C GLU A 207 -5.70 5.47 16.69
N TYR A 208 -4.80 5.47 15.71
CA TYR A 208 -5.14 5.66 14.30
C TYR A 208 -5.92 4.47 13.72
N GLY A 209 -5.77 3.28 14.28
CA GLY A 209 -6.58 2.13 13.91
C GLY A 209 -8.08 2.33 14.17
N ARG A 210 -8.44 3.24 15.10
CA ARG A 210 -9.83 3.65 15.38
C ARG A 210 -10.19 4.95 14.66
N THR A 211 -9.34 5.95 14.77
CA THR A 211 -9.66 7.32 14.35
C THR A 211 -9.70 7.48 12.85
N LEU A 212 -8.84 6.79 12.10
CA LEU A 212 -8.86 6.83 10.63
C LEU A 212 -10.13 6.18 10.06
N PRO A 213 -10.47 4.93 10.41
CA PRO A 213 -11.72 4.32 9.95
C PRO A 213 -12.98 5.09 10.33
N ASN A 214 -13.04 5.67 11.53
CA ASN A 214 -14.19 6.48 11.97
C ASN A 214 -14.36 7.75 11.14
N GLN A 215 -13.32 8.20 10.45
CA GLN A 215 -13.38 9.31 9.49
C GLN A 215 -13.72 8.83 8.07
N GLY A 216 -13.78 7.52 7.83
CA GLY A 216 -14.09 6.93 6.53
C GLY A 216 -12.88 6.45 5.72
N PHE A 217 -11.67 6.50 6.27
CA PHE A 217 -10.48 5.97 5.60
C PHE A 217 -10.47 4.43 5.56
N THR A 218 -9.91 3.88 4.49
CA THR A 218 -9.59 2.45 4.37
C THR A 218 -8.17 2.17 4.82
N LEU A 219 -7.94 1.05 5.51
CA LEU A 219 -6.61 0.59 5.92
C LEU A 219 -6.31 -0.77 5.28
N SER A 220 -5.13 -0.93 4.70
CA SER A 220 -4.70 -2.25 4.24
C SER A 220 -3.80 -2.95 5.25
N VAL A 221 -3.99 -4.25 5.37
CA VAL A 221 -3.26 -5.11 6.32
C VAL A 221 -2.30 -6.01 5.54
N PRO A 222 -0.97 -5.84 5.73
CA PRO A 222 0.00 -6.64 5.00
C PRO A 222 0.14 -8.05 5.57
N SER A 223 0.63 -8.98 4.73
CA SER A 223 0.86 -10.37 5.13
C SER A 223 1.83 -10.50 6.31
N SER A 224 2.73 -9.56 6.51
CA SER A 224 3.63 -9.50 7.68
C SER A 224 2.90 -9.30 9.02
N ALA A 225 1.61 -8.91 9.02
CA ALA A 225 0.81 -8.87 10.23
C ALA A 225 0.72 -10.24 10.92
N TYR A 226 0.88 -11.34 10.17
CA TYR A 226 0.93 -12.68 10.71
C TYR A 226 2.13 -12.88 11.65
N GLY A 227 3.32 -12.48 11.27
CA GLY A 227 4.55 -12.64 12.05
C GLY A 227 4.89 -11.50 13.00
N PHE A 228 4.28 -10.32 12.84
CA PHE A 228 4.69 -9.11 13.54
C PHE A 228 3.53 -8.39 14.22
N ASN A 229 3.66 -8.17 15.51
CA ASN A 229 2.59 -7.61 16.34
C ASN A 229 2.22 -6.15 16.02
N ARG A 230 3.13 -5.36 15.44
CA ARG A 230 2.89 -3.93 15.22
C ARG A 230 1.66 -3.66 14.33
N TRP A 231 1.47 -4.44 13.25
CA TRP A 231 0.28 -4.33 12.40
C TRP A 231 -0.98 -4.88 13.07
N ARG A 232 -0.86 -6.05 13.78
CA ARG A 232 -2.00 -6.62 14.50
C ARG A 232 -2.57 -5.69 15.57
N ARG A 233 -1.73 -4.89 16.23
CA ARG A 233 -2.21 -3.91 17.23
C ARG A 233 -3.11 -2.86 16.60
N VAL A 234 -2.77 -2.34 15.43
CA VAL A 234 -3.63 -1.42 14.68
C VAL A 234 -4.89 -2.13 14.23
N THR A 235 -4.74 -3.27 13.55
CA THR A 235 -5.82 -4.09 13.01
C THR A 235 -6.89 -4.44 14.06
N LYS A 236 -6.48 -4.80 15.27
CA LYS A 236 -7.38 -5.15 16.38
C LYS A 236 -8.40 -4.04 16.70
N PHE A 237 -8.06 -2.80 16.48
CA PHE A 237 -8.91 -1.64 16.78
C PHE A 237 -9.65 -1.09 15.57
N SER A 238 -9.33 -1.56 14.38
CA SER A 238 -9.96 -1.11 13.14
C SER A 238 -11.22 -1.92 12.87
N PRO A 239 -12.38 -1.30 12.57
CA PRO A 239 -13.57 -2.02 12.13
C PRO A 239 -13.29 -2.86 10.88
N LEU A 240 -13.86 -4.06 10.80
CA LEU A 240 -13.62 -4.98 9.67
C LEU A 240 -14.05 -4.36 8.33
N GLU A 241 -15.06 -3.52 8.34
CA GLU A 241 -15.62 -2.79 7.19
C GLU A 241 -14.63 -1.80 6.56
N SER A 242 -13.59 -1.41 7.29
CA SER A 242 -12.54 -0.49 6.84
C SER A 242 -11.26 -1.20 6.41
N LEU A 243 -11.20 -2.54 6.54
CA LEU A 243 -9.99 -3.30 6.26
C LEU A 243 -10.02 -3.95 4.88
N VAL A 244 -8.88 -3.91 4.21
CA VAL A 244 -8.55 -4.70 3.02
C VAL A 244 -7.23 -5.43 3.23
N THR A 245 -6.95 -6.41 2.38
CA THR A 245 -5.74 -7.25 2.50
C THR A 245 -4.73 -6.95 1.41
N GLU A 246 -3.45 -6.94 1.78
CA GLU A 246 -2.35 -6.78 0.84
C GLU A 246 -1.15 -7.66 1.19
N THR A 247 -0.20 -7.77 0.29
CA THR A 247 1.11 -8.35 0.59
C THR A 247 2.21 -7.34 0.71
N ASP A 248 2.14 -6.24 -0.01
CA ASP A 248 3.27 -5.37 -0.31
C ASP A 248 4.46 -6.19 -0.85
N SER A 249 4.14 -7.29 -1.59
CA SER A 249 5.16 -8.20 -2.10
C SER A 249 6.01 -7.46 -3.16
N TYR A 250 7.22 -7.67 -3.10
CA TYR A 250 8.11 -8.69 -2.48
C TYR A 250 8.63 -8.33 -1.08
N TYR A 251 8.17 -7.24 -0.50
CA TYR A 251 8.41 -6.86 0.91
C TYR A 251 7.44 -7.61 1.84
N GLN A 252 7.46 -7.28 3.11
CA GLN A 252 6.47 -7.66 4.11
C GLN A 252 6.14 -9.16 4.19
N HIS A 253 7.17 -10.05 4.05
CA HIS A 253 6.99 -11.50 4.19
C HIS A 253 6.34 -11.85 5.54
N PRO A 254 5.38 -12.81 5.59
CA PRO A 254 4.68 -13.16 6.83
C PRO A 254 5.60 -13.68 7.95
N PHE A 255 6.77 -14.19 7.63
CA PHE A 255 7.74 -14.71 8.61
C PHE A 255 8.99 -13.84 8.70
N LYS A 256 9.53 -13.65 9.92
CA LYS A 256 10.68 -12.77 10.21
C LYS A 256 11.95 -13.05 9.39
N ARG A 257 12.17 -14.29 8.98
CA ARG A 257 13.34 -14.74 8.22
C ARG A 257 12.90 -15.40 6.91
N GLY A 258 11.74 -15.01 6.41
CA GLY A 258 11.24 -15.50 5.14
C GLY A 258 12.05 -15.00 3.95
N PRO A 259 11.94 -15.66 2.81
CA PRO A 259 12.48 -15.17 1.54
C PRO A 259 11.74 -13.89 1.10
N LEU A 260 11.95 -13.46 -0.15
CA LEU A 260 11.12 -12.41 -0.75
C LEU A 260 9.67 -12.84 -0.79
N ASN A 261 8.74 -11.91 -0.54
CA ASN A 261 7.32 -12.18 -0.48
C ASN A 261 6.71 -12.38 -1.89
N VAL A 262 5.54 -13.04 -1.94
CA VAL A 262 4.76 -13.25 -3.18
C VAL A 262 3.29 -12.91 -2.94
N PRO A 263 2.52 -12.51 -3.98
CA PRO A 263 1.12 -12.08 -3.82
C PRO A 263 0.21 -13.13 -3.17
N SER A 264 0.44 -14.43 -3.40
CA SER A 264 -0.36 -15.49 -2.78
C SER A 264 -0.25 -15.57 -1.25
N ASN A 265 0.71 -14.88 -0.64
CA ASN A 265 0.84 -14.76 0.81
C ASN A 265 -0.17 -13.78 1.45
N VAL A 266 -1.00 -13.11 0.67
CA VAL A 266 -2.09 -12.28 1.20
C VAL A 266 -3.04 -13.05 2.13
N ARG A 267 -3.12 -14.37 1.98
CA ARG A 267 -3.89 -15.25 2.88
C ARG A 267 -3.44 -15.15 4.35
N TYR A 268 -2.18 -14.85 4.60
CA TYR A 268 -1.66 -14.61 5.95
C TYR A 268 -2.19 -13.29 6.55
N SER A 269 -2.57 -12.30 5.73
CA SER A 269 -3.28 -11.10 6.21
C SER A 269 -4.65 -11.48 6.75
N ILE A 270 -5.39 -12.35 6.05
CA ILE A 270 -6.71 -12.84 6.49
C ILE A 270 -6.58 -13.56 7.85
N ALA A 271 -5.62 -14.48 7.97
CA ALA A 271 -5.38 -15.20 9.24
C ALA A 271 -5.02 -14.24 10.39
N ALA A 272 -4.20 -13.21 10.12
CA ALA A 272 -3.83 -12.21 11.11
C ALA A 272 -5.01 -11.33 11.54
N ILE A 273 -5.88 -10.92 10.62
CA ILE A 273 -7.10 -10.15 10.92
C ILE A 273 -8.06 -11.02 11.74
N ALA A 274 -8.33 -12.25 11.28
CA ALA A 274 -9.22 -13.20 11.95
C ALA A 274 -8.81 -13.44 13.41
N PHE A 275 -7.52 -13.67 13.63
CA PHE A 275 -6.94 -13.81 14.97
C PHE A 275 -7.11 -12.54 15.81
N SER A 276 -6.86 -11.36 15.22
CA SER A 276 -6.92 -10.08 15.96
C SER A 276 -8.35 -9.72 16.37
N HIS A 277 -9.34 -10.10 15.59
CA HIS A 277 -10.77 -9.86 15.82
C HIS A 277 -11.49 -11.03 16.51
N ASN A 278 -10.82 -12.18 16.67
CA ASN A 278 -11.41 -13.41 17.17
C ASN A 278 -12.66 -13.85 16.41
N ILE A 279 -12.56 -13.88 15.07
CA ILE A 279 -13.62 -14.28 14.13
C ILE A 279 -13.10 -15.29 13.11
N PRO A 280 -13.98 -16.07 12.42
CA PRO A 280 -13.56 -17.04 11.39
C PRO A 280 -12.80 -16.37 10.23
N GLN A 281 -11.80 -17.05 9.66
CA GLN A 281 -11.07 -16.58 8.49
C GLN A 281 -11.99 -16.38 7.28
N LYS A 282 -13.00 -17.25 7.11
CA LYS A 282 -14.00 -17.12 6.07
C LYS A 282 -14.74 -15.77 6.12
N THR A 283 -15.17 -15.34 7.31
CA THR A 283 -15.84 -14.04 7.50
C THR A 283 -14.93 -12.88 7.11
N VAL A 284 -13.65 -12.95 7.50
CA VAL A 284 -12.66 -11.93 7.10
C VAL A 284 -12.44 -11.92 5.59
N SER A 285 -12.27 -13.11 4.99
CA SER A 285 -12.11 -13.29 3.56
C SER A 285 -13.23 -12.62 2.77
N GLU A 286 -14.48 -12.96 3.08
CA GLU A 286 -15.67 -12.41 2.42
C GLU A 286 -15.75 -10.88 2.57
N LYS A 287 -15.55 -10.35 3.79
CA LYS A 287 -15.66 -8.92 4.06
C LYS A 287 -14.53 -8.11 3.42
N THR A 288 -13.29 -8.58 3.47
CA THR A 288 -12.17 -7.84 2.87
C THR A 288 -12.21 -7.84 1.34
N VAL A 289 -12.75 -8.90 0.72
CA VAL A 289 -13.05 -8.93 -0.72
C VAL A 289 -14.14 -7.90 -1.07
N GLU A 290 -15.26 -7.89 -0.33
CA GLU A 290 -16.33 -6.90 -0.50
C GLU A 290 -15.80 -5.46 -0.39
N ASN A 291 -14.99 -5.19 0.65
CA ASN A 291 -14.40 -3.87 0.88
C ASN A 291 -13.47 -3.45 -0.28
N ALA A 292 -12.64 -4.37 -0.79
CA ALA A 292 -11.76 -4.10 -1.92
C ALA A 292 -12.55 -3.81 -3.21
N ILE A 293 -13.59 -4.62 -3.50
CA ILE A 293 -14.49 -4.39 -4.64
C ILE A 293 -15.12 -3.00 -4.55
N LYS A 294 -15.65 -2.64 -3.39
CA LYS A 294 -16.28 -1.34 -3.16
C LYS A 294 -15.30 -0.18 -3.32
N PHE A 295 -14.12 -0.26 -2.70
CA PHE A 295 -13.14 0.82 -2.71
C PHE A 295 -12.59 1.10 -4.10
N PHE A 296 -12.22 0.06 -4.84
CA PHE A 296 -11.64 0.17 -6.18
C PHE A 296 -12.68 0.13 -7.32
N LYS A 297 -13.98 -0.07 -7.00
CA LYS A 297 -15.06 -0.26 -7.98
C LYS A 297 -14.73 -1.40 -8.97
N LEU A 298 -14.31 -2.57 -8.45
CA LEU A 298 -13.82 -3.67 -9.27
C LEU A 298 -14.97 -4.42 -9.95
N GLU A 299 -14.74 -4.78 -11.22
CA GLU A 299 -15.54 -5.77 -11.96
C GLU A 299 -14.75 -7.08 -12.02
N ILE A 300 -15.19 -8.09 -11.27
CA ILE A 300 -14.56 -9.41 -11.27
C ILE A 300 -15.18 -10.24 -12.38
N LYS A 301 -14.35 -10.60 -13.36
CA LYS A 301 -14.76 -11.50 -14.45
C LYS A 301 -14.68 -12.95 -13.98
N GLY A 302 -15.79 -13.63 -14.06
CA GLY A 302 -15.93 -15.06 -13.70
C GLY A 302 -15.08 -16.01 -14.55
#